data_9b79128c86d5ffbd049f0e36f6e08579
#
_entry.id   9b79128c86d5ffbd049f0e36f6e08579
#
_cell.length_a   1.000
_cell.length_b   1.000
_cell.length_c   1.000
_cell.angle_alpha   90.00
_cell.angle_beta   90.00
_cell.angle_gamma   90.00
#
_symmetry.space_group_name_H-M   'P 1'
#
loop_
_entity.id
_entity.type
_entity.pdbx_description
1 polymer ?
#
loop_
_entity_poly.entity_id
_entity_poly.type
_entity_poly.pdbx_seq_one_letter_code
_entity_poly.pdbx_strand_id
1 'polypeptide(L)'
;VKILIAEDDPVSRRLLEAFLSKWGYDVVVTCDGREAWEVLDEADAPSLVVSDWMMPKVDGLELCRKIREMQRSRYTYFIILTAKERKEDVIQGLEAGADDFLIKPFHQEELKYRVQIGERIIKLEQRIMVLASTDPLTGVLNRRAFIERMEAEINRSIRESTPLSLILTDIDFFKSINDKFGHQAGDLVLQKFTEQLSKFSRPYDFVGRYGGEEFVVCLPGGDEIHGRSVAERMRKKVEEMKTKLPNSSQSVKITASFGVASLHMGYEETVDSLIKRVDEAMYKAKHYGKNRVCISDE
;
A
#
# COMPACT_ATOMS: atom_id res chain seq x y z
N VAL A 1 1.00 -16.44 4.62
CA VAL A 1 2.30 -16.10 4.00
C VAL A 1 2.55 -17.10 2.89
N LYS A 2 2.90 -16.61 1.70
CA LYS A 2 3.31 -17.42 0.55
C LYS A 2 4.81 -17.65 0.63
N ILE A 3 5.23 -18.90 0.49
CA ILE A 3 6.64 -19.32 0.65
C ILE A 3 7.17 -19.85 -0.67
N LEU A 4 8.35 -19.41 -1.07
CA LEU A 4 9.09 -19.97 -2.18
C LEU A 4 10.11 -20.99 -1.69
N ILE A 5 10.16 -22.16 -2.29
CA ILE A 5 11.22 -23.14 -2.15
C ILE A 5 12.09 -23.10 -3.40
N ALA A 6 13.39 -22.94 -3.25
CA ALA A 6 14.38 -23.10 -4.31
C ALA A 6 15.35 -24.24 -3.89
N GLU A 7 15.23 -25.40 -4.52
CA GLU A 7 15.98 -26.61 -4.15
C GLU A 7 16.13 -27.50 -5.39
N ASP A 8 17.33 -27.86 -5.77
CA ASP A 8 17.60 -28.64 -6.98
C ASP A 8 17.43 -30.16 -6.75
N ASP A 9 17.70 -30.66 -5.53
CA ASP A 9 17.45 -32.06 -5.20
C ASP A 9 15.95 -32.37 -5.08
N PRO A 10 15.40 -33.27 -5.94
CA PRO A 10 13.97 -33.53 -5.96
C PRO A 10 13.42 -34.18 -4.69
N VAL A 11 14.26 -34.88 -3.90
CA VAL A 11 13.85 -35.50 -2.64
C VAL A 11 13.70 -34.46 -1.55
N SER A 12 14.73 -33.63 -1.38
CA SER A 12 14.72 -32.49 -0.43
C SER A 12 13.59 -31.51 -0.74
N ARG A 13 13.40 -31.20 -2.01
CA ARG A 13 12.35 -30.32 -2.50
C ARG A 13 10.94 -30.81 -2.12
N ARG A 14 10.63 -32.08 -2.37
CA ARG A 14 9.34 -32.69 -2.00
C ARG A 14 9.15 -32.73 -0.48
N LEU A 15 10.22 -32.99 0.27
CA LEU A 15 10.16 -33.02 1.72
C LEU A 15 9.84 -31.64 2.30
N LEU A 16 10.50 -30.59 1.80
CA LEU A 16 10.22 -29.19 2.19
C LEU A 16 8.78 -28.79 1.86
N GLU A 17 8.34 -29.08 0.64
CA GLU A 17 6.97 -28.84 0.21
C GLU A 17 5.95 -29.52 1.13
N ALA A 18 6.15 -30.80 1.43
CA ALA A 18 5.27 -31.55 2.31
C ALA A 18 5.22 -30.98 3.73
N PHE A 19 6.34 -30.54 4.29
CA PHE A 19 6.37 -29.93 5.61
C PHE A 19 5.66 -28.59 5.64
N LEU A 20 5.97 -27.68 4.71
CA LEU A 20 5.39 -26.34 4.66
C LEU A 20 3.88 -26.40 4.38
N SER A 21 3.45 -27.23 3.43
CA SER A 21 2.02 -27.43 3.11
C SER A 21 1.25 -28.03 4.31
N LYS A 22 1.84 -29.00 5.03
CA LYS A 22 1.26 -29.57 6.27
C LYS A 22 1.06 -28.50 7.35
N TRP A 23 1.89 -27.49 7.41
CA TRP A 23 1.75 -26.38 8.36
C TRP A 23 0.80 -25.28 7.87
N GLY A 24 0.20 -25.44 6.69
CA GLY A 24 -0.84 -24.53 6.15
C GLY A 24 -0.30 -23.35 5.38
N TYR A 25 0.96 -23.40 4.92
CA TYR A 25 1.52 -22.37 4.05
C TYR A 25 1.13 -22.61 2.58
N ASP A 26 0.99 -21.53 1.84
CA ASP A 26 0.93 -21.54 0.38
C ASP A 26 2.36 -21.61 -0.17
N VAL A 27 2.66 -22.66 -0.95
CA VAL A 27 4.03 -22.99 -1.34
C VAL A 27 4.19 -22.93 -2.85
N VAL A 28 5.18 -22.18 -3.30
CA VAL A 28 5.66 -22.19 -4.68
C VAL A 28 6.99 -22.92 -4.71
N VAL A 29 7.16 -23.83 -5.66
CA VAL A 29 8.34 -24.72 -5.72
C VAL A 29 9.09 -24.47 -7.01
N THR A 30 10.40 -24.28 -6.91
CA THR A 30 11.32 -24.10 -8.03
C THR A 30 12.51 -25.05 -7.90
N CYS A 31 13.13 -25.40 -9.03
CA CYS A 31 14.22 -26.37 -9.06
C CYS A 31 15.62 -25.72 -9.21
N ASP A 32 15.69 -24.41 -9.40
CA ASP A 32 16.95 -23.67 -9.44
C ASP A 32 16.73 -22.19 -9.12
N GLY A 33 17.82 -21.46 -8.91
CA GLY A 33 17.75 -20.04 -8.55
C GLY A 33 17.26 -19.12 -9.67
N ARG A 34 17.32 -19.55 -10.93
CA ARG A 34 16.77 -18.76 -12.05
C ARG A 34 15.25 -18.81 -12.05
N GLU A 35 14.66 -20.02 -11.92
CA GLU A 35 13.21 -20.15 -11.78
C GLU A 35 12.72 -19.40 -10.55
N ALA A 36 13.46 -19.49 -9.42
CA ALA A 36 13.15 -18.75 -8.21
C ALA A 36 13.14 -17.23 -8.45
N TRP A 37 14.10 -16.72 -9.20
CA TRP A 37 14.17 -15.31 -9.57
C TRP A 37 12.96 -14.87 -10.42
N GLU A 38 12.57 -15.65 -11.42
CA GLU A 38 11.42 -15.36 -12.28
C GLU A 38 10.13 -15.24 -11.45
N VAL A 39 9.89 -16.16 -10.50
CA VAL A 39 8.75 -16.10 -9.56
C VAL A 39 8.84 -14.89 -8.64
N LEU A 40 10.03 -14.55 -8.18
CA LEU A 40 10.23 -13.41 -7.29
C LEU A 40 10.07 -12.07 -8.01
N ASP A 41 10.19 -11.99 -9.32
CA ASP A 41 9.97 -10.76 -10.09
C ASP A 41 8.50 -10.43 -10.35
N GLU A 42 7.59 -11.34 -10.04
CA GLU A 42 6.15 -11.12 -10.16
C GLU A 42 5.59 -10.16 -9.10
N ALA A 43 4.46 -9.52 -9.42
CA ALA A 43 3.77 -8.59 -8.52
C ALA A 43 3.26 -9.26 -7.23
N ASP A 44 2.87 -10.55 -7.29
CA ASP A 44 2.42 -11.36 -6.14
C ASP A 44 3.51 -12.34 -5.67
N ALA A 45 4.75 -11.88 -5.66
CA ALA A 45 5.89 -12.68 -5.26
C ALA A 45 5.78 -13.15 -3.79
N PRO A 46 6.28 -14.36 -3.48
CA PRO A 46 6.41 -14.85 -2.12
C PRO A 46 7.27 -13.91 -1.25
N SER A 47 6.86 -13.73 0.01
CA SER A 47 7.57 -12.88 0.98
C SER A 47 8.53 -13.65 1.88
N LEU A 48 8.55 -15.00 1.81
CA LEU A 48 9.49 -15.84 2.49
C LEU A 48 10.12 -16.82 1.50
N VAL A 49 11.42 -16.94 1.52
CA VAL A 49 12.21 -17.84 0.66
C VAL A 49 12.97 -18.84 1.50
N VAL A 50 12.88 -20.10 1.13
CA VAL A 50 13.73 -21.19 1.64
C VAL A 50 14.53 -21.71 0.47
N SER A 51 15.82 -21.39 0.42
CA SER A 51 16.69 -21.69 -0.72
C SER A 51 17.84 -22.60 -0.32
N ASP A 52 18.12 -23.61 -1.13
CA ASP A 52 19.41 -24.27 -1.02
C ASP A 52 20.53 -23.30 -1.40
N TRP A 53 21.68 -23.48 -0.77
CA TRP A 53 22.90 -22.74 -1.10
C TRP A 53 23.40 -23.09 -2.48
N MET A 54 23.56 -24.38 -2.74
CA MET A 54 24.19 -24.90 -3.96
C MET A 54 23.13 -25.33 -4.97
N MET A 55 22.86 -24.48 -5.95
CA MET A 55 21.93 -24.77 -7.04
C MET A 55 22.57 -24.44 -8.39
N PRO A 56 22.15 -25.11 -9.49
CA PRO A 56 22.61 -24.78 -10.81
C PRO A 56 22.10 -23.39 -11.27
N LYS A 57 22.78 -22.80 -12.24
CA LYS A 57 22.51 -21.51 -12.89
C LYS A 57 22.70 -20.30 -11.97
N VAL A 58 21.89 -20.15 -10.93
CA VAL A 58 21.96 -19.11 -9.89
C VAL A 58 21.96 -19.82 -8.56
N ASP A 59 23.00 -19.63 -7.76
CA ASP A 59 23.08 -20.21 -6.42
C ASP A 59 22.26 -19.39 -5.39
N GLY A 60 22.07 -19.95 -4.21
CA GLY A 60 21.25 -19.32 -3.17
C GLY A 60 21.80 -17.99 -2.69
N LEU A 61 23.12 -17.79 -2.68
CA LEU A 61 23.74 -16.52 -2.28
C LEU A 61 23.55 -15.44 -3.35
N GLU A 62 23.73 -15.82 -4.61
CA GLU A 62 23.50 -14.90 -5.73
C GLU A 62 22.04 -14.47 -5.80
N LEU A 63 21.10 -15.42 -5.60
CA LEU A 63 19.68 -15.15 -5.52
C LEU A 63 19.37 -14.16 -4.39
N CYS A 64 19.95 -14.38 -3.21
CA CYS A 64 19.77 -13.51 -2.06
C CYS A 64 20.29 -12.09 -2.35
N ARG A 65 21.49 -11.92 -2.90
CA ARG A 65 22.02 -10.60 -3.26
C ARG A 65 21.13 -9.86 -4.26
N LYS A 66 20.68 -10.55 -5.31
CA LYS A 66 19.75 -9.97 -6.29
C LYS A 66 18.47 -9.45 -5.64
N ILE A 67 17.89 -10.20 -4.68
CA ILE A 67 16.71 -9.76 -3.94
C ILE A 67 17.01 -8.52 -3.10
N ARG A 68 18.18 -8.44 -2.46
CA ARG A 68 18.57 -7.27 -1.64
C ARG A 68 18.86 -6.02 -2.46
N GLU A 69 19.36 -6.19 -3.68
CA GLU A 69 19.58 -5.09 -4.62
C GLU A 69 18.28 -4.53 -5.22
N MET A 70 17.22 -5.32 -5.24
CA MET A 70 15.91 -4.84 -5.65
C MET A 70 15.33 -3.88 -4.62
N GLN A 71 15.06 -2.64 -5.04
CA GLN A 71 14.29 -1.67 -4.23
C GLN A 71 12.81 -2.06 -4.22
N ARG A 72 12.45 -3.13 -3.51
CA ARG A 72 11.07 -3.57 -3.36
C ARG A 72 10.38 -2.84 -2.23
N SER A 73 9.10 -2.56 -2.41
CA SER A 73 8.23 -2.04 -1.36
C SER A 73 7.90 -3.07 -0.25
N ARG A 74 8.27 -4.33 -0.43
CA ARG A 74 8.00 -5.42 0.52
C ARG A 74 9.29 -6.15 0.85
N TYR A 75 9.47 -6.41 2.13
CA TYR A 75 10.57 -7.23 2.64
C TYR A 75 10.38 -8.70 2.30
N THR A 76 11.47 -9.36 1.83
CA THR A 76 11.52 -10.80 1.60
C THR A 76 12.44 -11.43 2.63
N TYR A 77 11.89 -12.25 3.52
CA TYR A 77 12.67 -13.02 4.50
C TYR A 77 13.31 -14.21 3.82
N PHE A 78 14.64 -14.37 3.96
CA PHE A 78 15.42 -15.34 3.21
C PHE A 78 16.15 -16.31 4.14
N ILE A 79 15.81 -17.61 4.05
CA ILE A 79 16.46 -18.70 4.78
C ILE A 79 17.31 -19.50 3.80
N ILE A 80 18.61 -19.65 4.11
CA ILE A 80 19.52 -20.49 3.33
C ILE A 80 19.63 -21.87 3.98
N LEU A 81 19.45 -22.92 3.17
CA LEU A 81 19.75 -24.30 3.54
C LEU A 81 21.17 -24.61 3.07
N THR A 82 22.02 -25.15 3.94
CA THR A 82 23.41 -25.41 3.59
C THR A 82 23.91 -26.73 4.19
N ALA A 83 24.75 -27.46 3.44
CA ALA A 83 25.51 -28.59 3.95
C ALA A 83 26.87 -28.16 4.56
N LYS A 84 27.18 -26.86 4.53
CA LYS A 84 28.44 -26.30 4.99
C LYS A 84 28.35 -25.91 6.45
N GLU A 85 29.26 -26.42 7.27
CA GLU A 85 29.31 -26.19 8.73
C GLU A 85 30.37 -25.16 9.15
N ARG A 86 31.19 -24.69 8.23
CA ARG A 86 32.29 -23.77 8.56
C ARG A 86 31.77 -22.38 8.87
N LYS A 87 32.39 -21.73 9.86
CA LYS A 87 32.04 -20.36 10.25
C LYS A 87 32.14 -19.37 9.10
N GLU A 88 33.11 -19.56 8.21
CA GLU A 88 33.33 -18.73 7.04
C GLU A 88 32.14 -18.77 6.07
N ASP A 89 31.51 -19.94 5.89
CA ASP A 89 30.34 -20.11 5.03
C ASP A 89 29.13 -19.42 5.63
N VAL A 90 28.93 -19.50 6.93
CA VAL A 90 27.87 -18.77 7.65
C VAL A 90 28.04 -17.26 7.49
N ILE A 91 29.25 -16.74 7.59
CA ILE A 91 29.55 -15.31 7.39
C ILE A 91 29.21 -14.89 5.97
N GLN A 92 29.59 -15.68 4.96
CA GLN A 92 29.24 -15.39 3.57
C GLN A 92 27.72 -15.32 3.32
N GLY A 93 26.94 -16.19 3.96
CA GLY A 93 25.48 -16.17 3.89
C GLY A 93 24.89 -14.88 4.48
N LEU A 94 25.39 -14.45 5.63
CA LEU A 94 24.97 -13.20 6.28
C LEU A 94 25.41 -11.98 5.50
N GLU A 95 26.62 -11.96 4.93
CA GLU A 95 27.12 -10.89 4.05
C GLU A 95 26.31 -10.79 2.76
N ALA A 96 25.78 -11.90 2.25
CA ALA A 96 24.86 -11.90 1.12
C ALA A 96 23.46 -11.30 1.47
N GLY A 97 23.20 -11.05 2.77
CA GLY A 97 21.96 -10.50 3.26
C GLY A 97 20.88 -11.52 3.62
N ALA A 98 21.22 -12.80 3.79
CA ALA A 98 20.28 -13.79 4.31
C ALA A 98 19.88 -13.45 5.75
N ASP A 99 18.60 -13.70 6.08
CA ASP A 99 18.08 -13.44 7.43
C ASP A 99 18.34 -14.58 8.37
N ASP A 100 18.42 -15.79 7.82
CA ASP A 100 18.65 -16.99 8.60
C ASP A 100 19.29 -18.09 7.74
N PHE A 101 19.83 -19.09 8.39
CA PHE A 101 20.37 -20.28 7.73
C PHE A 101 20.08 -21.53 8.54
N LEU A 102 20.04 -22.67 7.85
CA LEU A 102 19.76 -23.96 8.44
C LEU A 102 20.70 -24.99 7.84
N ILE A 103 21.43 -25.70 8.71
CA ILE A 103 22.45 -26.70 8.31
C ILE A 103 21.75 -28.04 8.01
N LYS A 104 22.03 -28.61 6.85
CA LYS A 104 21.59 -29.98 6.48
C LYS A 104 22.50 -31.03 7.06
N PRO A 105 21.98 -32.15 7.64
CA PRO A 105 20.58 -32.48 7.84
C PRO A 105 19.97 -31.72 9.03
N PHE A 106 18.73 -31.18 8.85
CA PHE A 106 18.03 -30.43 9.88
C PHE A 106 16.79 -31.17 10.39
N HIS A 107 16.39 -30.85 11.61
CA HIS A 107 15.14 -31.34 12.17
C HIS A 107 13.93 -30.55 11.63
N GLN A 108 12.83 -31.25 11.36
CA GLN A 108 11.61 -30.64 10.89
C GLN A 108 11.13 -29.48 11.80
N GLU A 109 11.26 -29.64 13.10
CA GLU A 109 10.88 -28.62 14.08
C GLU A 109 11.76 -27.36 14.00
N GLU A 110 13.04 -27.51 13.71
CA GLU A 110 13.94 -26.37 13.55
C GLU A 110 13.53 -25.51 12.36
N LEU A 111 13.30 -26.12 11.19
CA LEU A 111 12.75 -25.42 10.02
C LEU A 111 11.44 -24.70 10.35
N LYS A 112 10.54 -25.39 11.07
CA LYS A 112 9.25 -24.81 11.47
C LYS A 112 9.41 -23.53 12.28
N TYR A 113 10.27 -23.54 13.29
CA TYR A 113 10.47 -22.34 14.11
C TYR A 113 11.13 -21.20 13.35
N ARG A 114 12.06 -21.47 12.44
CA ARG A 114 12.68 -20.43 11.60
C ARG A 114 11.68 -19.80 10.64
N VAL A 115 10.84 -20.60 10.01
CA VAL A 115 9.74 -20.11 9.15
C VAL A 115 8.76 -19.26 9.97
N GLN A 116 8.40 -19.67 11.19
CA GLN A 116 7.53 -18.88 12.07
C GLN A 116 8.16 -17.55 12.50
N ILE A 117 9.48 -17.53 12.72
CA ILE A 117 10.23 -16.29 13.00
C ILE A 117 10.15 -15.37 11.78
N GLY A 118 10.42 -15.89 10.58
CA GLY A 118 10.31 -15.13 9.33
C GLY A 118 8.92 -14.58 9.10
N GLU A 119 7.89 -15.39 9.31
CA GLU A 119 6.49 -14.95 9.22
C GLU A 119 6.18 -13.78 10.19
N ARG A 120 6.70 -13.87 11.42
CA ARG A 120 6.54 -12.80 12.41
C ARG A 120 7.23 -11.51 11.98
N ILE A 121 8.44 -11.59 11.44
CA ILE A 121 9.20 -10.43 10.94
C ILE A 121 8.46 -9.79 9.77
N ILE A 122 8.00 -10.58 8.80
CA ILE A 122 7.21 -10.09 7.66
C ILE A 122 5.94 -9.37 8.14
N LYS A 123 5.21 -9.94 9.10
CA LYS A 123 4.00 -9.31 9.67
C LYS A 123 4.29 -8.01 10.42
N LEU A 124 5.41 -7.94 11.13
CA LEU A 124 5.84 -6.73 11.83
C LEU A 124 6.22 -5.63 10.83
N GLU A 125 6.95 -5.98 9.81
CA GLU A 125 7.35 -5.05 8.75
C GLU A 125 6.13 -4.51 8.00
N GLN A 126 5.16 -5.37 7.63
CA GLN A 126 3.89 -4.95 7.04
C GLN A 126 3.11 -3.99 7.95
N ARG A 127 3.09 -4.24 9.26
CA ARG A 127 2.45 -3.33 10.23
C ARG A 127 3.15 -1.98 10.29
N ILE A 128 4.48 -1.97 10.28
CA ILE A 128 5.27 -0.73 10.25
C ILE A 128 4.94 0.06 8.97
N MET A 129 4.89 -0.61 7.81
CA MET A 129 4.54 0.02 6.54
C MET A 129 3.12 0.63 6.56
N VAL A 130 2.14 -0.10 7.10
CA VAL A 130 0.77 0.42 7.25
C VAL A 130 0.77 1.64 8.17
N LEU A 131 1.40 1.58 9.34
CA LEU A 131 1.49 2.72 10.27
C LEU A 131 2.24 3.92 9.67
N ALA A 132 3.24 3.67 8.84
CA ALA A 132 4.01 4.72 8.16
C ALA A 132 3.25 5.34 6.96
N SER A 133 2.29 4.64 6.37
CA SER A 133 1.60 5.05 5.14
C SER A 133 0.15 5.47 5.32
N THR A 134 -0.48 5.13 6.45
CA THR A 134 -1.90 5.47 6.69
C THR A 134 -2.08 6.51 7.78
N ASP A 135 -3.20 7.22 7.73
CA ASP A 135 -3.69 8.07 8.83
C ASP A 135 -4.33 7.18 9.91
N PRO A 136 -3.89 7.26 11.17
CA PRO A 136 -4.35 6.35 12.23
C PRO A 136 -5.81 6.50 12.61
N LEU A 137 -6.43 7.67 12.35
CA LEU A 137 -7.82 7.92 12.66
C LEU A 137 -8.77 7.38 11.58
N THR A 138 -8.40 7.58 10.32
CA THR A 138 -9.30 7.35 9.18
C THR A 138 -8.94 6.12 8.36
N GLY A 139 -7.72 5.58 8.51
CA GLY A 139 -7.23 4.39 7.80
C GLY A 139 -6.90 4.59 6.32
N VAL A 140 -7.13 5.77 5.74
CA VAL A 140 -6.69 6.09 4.38
C VAL A 140 -5.22 6.50 4.36
N LEU A 141 -4.64 6.70 3.18
CA LEU A 141 -3.25 7.14 3.08
C LEU A 141 -3.04 8.45 3.86
N ASN A 142 -1.92 8.54 4.57
CA ASN A 142 -1.48 9.82 5.10
C ASN A 142 -0.94 10.70 3.96
N ARG A 143 -0.73 11.99 4.23
CA ARG A 143 -0.28 12.97 3.24
C ARG A 143 0.97 12.50 2.49
N ARG A 144 1.98 11.99 3.20
CA ARG A 144 3.24 11.56 2.60
C ARG A 144 3.03 10.42 1.62
N ALA A 145 2.40 9.35 2.05
CA ALA A 145 2.16 8.17 1.22
C ALA A 145 1.24 8.46 0.03
N PHE A 146 0.28 9.38 0.20
CA PHE A 146 -0.57 9.85 -0.89
C PHE A 146 0.26 10.56 -1.97
N ILE A 147 1.15 11.49 -1.57
CA ILE A 147 2.00 12.24 -2.49
C ILE A 147 2.95 11.30 -3.25
N GLU A 148 3.65 10.40 -2.54
CA GLU A 148 4.55 9.41 -3.14
C GLU A 148 3.82 8.55 -4.20
N ARG A 149 2.62 8.08 -3.88
CA ARG A 149 1.81 7.28 -4.82
C ARG A 149 1.29 8.11 -5.99
N MET A 150 0.87 9.34 -5.75
CA MET A 150 0.38 10.24 -6.78
C MET A 150 1.50 10.59 -7.78
N GLU A 151 2.73 10.80 -7.31
CA GLU A 151 3.89 11.04 -8.17
C GLU A 151 4.15 9.86 -9.12
N ALA A 152 4.08 8.63 -8.61
CA ALA A 152 4.19 7.43 -9.43
C ALA A 152 3.07 7.32 -10.48
N GLU A 153 1.82 7.66 -10.11
CA GLU A 153 0.68 7.62 -11.03
C GLU A 153 0.72 8.74 -12.08
N ILE A 154 1.18 9.95 -11.74
CA ILE A 154 1.40 11.03 -12.73
C ILE A 154 2.43 10.58 -13.77
N ASN A 155 3.57 10.06 -13.33
CA ASN A 155 4.62 9.56 -14.22
C ASN A 155 4.12 8.42 -15.12
N ARG A 156 3.28 7.55 -14.59
CA ARG A 156 2.63 6.48 -15.34
C ARG A 156 1.66 7.05 -16.38
N SER A 157 0.77 7.97 -15.96
CA SER A 157 -0.23 8.60 -16.84
C SER A 157 0.41 9.34 -18.00
N ILE A 158 1.51 10.05 -17.76
CA ILE A 158 2.30 10.72 -18.82
C ILE A 158 2.86 9.71 -19.79
N ARG A 159 3.51 8.64 -19.32
CA ARG A 159 4.11 7.60 -20.16
C ARG A 159 3.08 6.85 -21.01
N GLU A 160 1.93 6.51 -20.40
CA GLU A 160 0.88 5.73 -21.05
C GLU A 160 -0.13 6.62 -21.80
N SER A 161 0.02 7.95 -21.75
CA SER A 161 -0.92 8.92 -22.29
C SER A 161 -2.37 8.71 -21.81
N THR A 162 -2.53 8.35 -20.53
CA THR A 162 -3.82 8.15 -19.90
C THR A 162 -4.19 9.34 -19.02
N PRO A 163 -5.49 9.76 -18.96
CA PRO A 163 -5.90 10.87 -18.11
C PRO A 163 -5.75 10.51 -16.62
N LEU A 164 -5.65 11.55 -15.79
CA LEU A 164 -5.68 11.44 -14.33
C LEU A 164 -6.40 12.67 -13.77
N SER A 165 -7.31 12.46 -12.82
CA SER A 165 -7.97 13.55 -12.10
C SER A 165 -7.66 13.48 -10.61
N LEU A 166 -7.56 14.66 -10.00
CA LEU A 166 -7.40 14.85 -8.58
C LEU A 166 -8.60 15.59 -8.01
N ILE A 167 -9.11 15.13 -6.88
CA ILE A 167 -10.16 15.79 -6.11
C ILE A 167 -9.57 16.17 -4.76
N LEU A 168 -9.69 17.44 -4.37
CA LEU A 168 -9.43 17.90 -3.01
C LEU A 168 -10.77 18.30 -2.37
N THR A 169 -10.99 17.88 -1.14
CA THR A 169 -12.25 18.16 -0.44
C THR A 169 -11.99 18.52 1.02
N ASP A 170 -12.85 19.36 1.55
CA ASP A 170 -12.79 19.83 2.93
C ASP A 170 -14.20 19.85 3.53
N ILE A 171 -14.34 19.41 4.78
CA ILE A 171 -15.62 19.36 5.48
C ILE A 171 -16.03 20.77 5.91
N ASP A 172 -17.17 21.22 5.41
CA ASP A 172 -17.67 22.55 5.70
C ASP A 172 -18.00 22.71 7.20
N PHE A 173 -17.52 23.80 7.80
CA PHE A 173 -17.78 24.15 9.22
C PHE A 173 -17.29 23.10 10.24
N PHE A 174 -16.26 22.31 9.93
CA PHE A 174 -15.79 21.23 10.80
C PHE A 174 -15.41 21.74 12.20
N LYS A 175 -14.76 22.91 12.29
CA LYS A 175 -14.44 23.52 13.59
C LYS A 175 -15.68 23.71 14.47
N SER A 176 -16.82 24.15 13.89
CA SER A 176 -18.06 24.34 14.62
C SER A 176 -18.62 23.02 15.17
N ILE A 177 -18.35 21.90 14.51
CA ILE A 177 -18.73 20.56 15.01
C ILE A 177 -17.91 20.23 16.24
N ASN A 178 -16.58 20.44 16.20
CA ASN A 178 -15.69 20.22 17.32
C ASN A 178 -16.06 21.12 18.52
N ASP A 179 -16.29 22.40 18.26
CA ASP A 179 -16.65 23.36 19.32
C ASP A 179 -17.99 23.03 19.99
N LYS A 180 -18.95 22.49 19.24
CA LYS A 180 -20.31 22.18 19.75
C LYS A 180 -20.42 20.80 20.39
N PHE A 181 -19.75 19.78 19.80
CA PHE A 181 -19.95 18.38 20.17
C PHE A 181 -18.69 17.67 20.68
N GLY A 182 -17.56 18.41 20.73
CA GLY A 182 -16.26 17.89 21.18
C GLY A 182 -15.50 17.14 20.09
N HIS A 183 -14.19 16.98 20.30
CA HIS A 183 -13.28 16.34 19.35
C HIS A 183 -13.65 14.89 19.01
N GLN A 184 -14.20 14.13 19.96
CA GLN A 184 -14.64 12.75 19.68
C GLN A 184 -15.75 12.69 18.62
N ALA A 185 -16.65 13.68 18.61
CA ALA A 185 -17.66 13.80 17.56
C ALA A 185 -17.05 14.16 16.20
N GLY A 186 -16.05 15.06 16.21
CA GLY A 186 -15.26 15.39 15.02
C GLY A 186 -14.53 14.18 14.45
N ASP A 187 -13.88 13.40 15.30
CA ASP A 187 -13.19 12.17 14.90
C ASP A 187 -14.14 11.17 14.23
N LEU A 188 -15.33 10.98 14.81
CA LEU A 188 -16.34 10.12 14.22
C LEU A 188 -16.85 10.65 12.86
N VAL A 189 -17.00 11.97 12.74
CA VAL A 189 -17.37 12.62 11.47
C VAL A 189 -16.30 12.37 10.42
N LEU A 190 -15.02 12.54 10.76
CA LEU A 190 -13.89 12.26 9.85
C LEU A 190 -13.87 10.80 9.37
N GLN A 191 -14.07 9.85 10.29
CA GLN A 191 -14.16 8.43 9.95
C GLN A 191 -15.32 8.13 8.99
N LYS A 192 -16.52 8.66 9.30
CA LYS A 192 -17.71 8.45 8.47
C LYS A 192 -17.60 9.15 7.10
N PHE A 193 -16.99 10.33 7.06
CA PHE A 193 -16.69 11.02 5.82
C PHE A 193 -15.77 10.19 4.92
N THR A 194 -14.68 9.69 5.48
CA THR A 194 -13.71 8.83 4.78
C THR A 194 -14.35 7.54 4.26
N GLU A 195 -15.24 6.89 5.06
CA GLU A 195 -16.01 5.73 4.60
C GLU A 195 -16.84 6.05 3.35
N GLN A 196 -17.41 7.26 3.25
CA GLN A 196 -18.16 7.66 2.05
C GLN A 196 -17.22 7.88 0.86
N LEU A 197 -16.11 8.60 1.03
CA LEU A 197 -15.14 8.79 -0.05
C LEU A 197 -14.66 7.45 -0.62
N SER A 198 -14.29 6.52 0.25
CA SER A 198 -13.77 5.20 -0.13
C SER A 198 -14.81 4.33 -0.87
N LYS A 199 -16.11 4.44 -0.55
CA LYS A 199 -17.18 3.69 -1.23
C LYS A 199 -17.35 4.07 -2.70
N PHE A 200 -16.97 5.28 -3.08
CA PHE A 200 -17.09 5.78 -4.45
C PHE A 200 -15.79 5.65 -5.25
N SER A 201 -14.75 5.19 -4.59
CA SER A 201 -13.45 4.91 -5.20
C SER A 201 -13.41 3.51 -5.81
N ARG A 202 -12.87 3.40 -7.02
CA ARG A 202 -12.61 2.12 -7.70
C ARG A 202 -11.39 1.45 -7.08
N PRO A 203 -11.08 0.18 -7.39
CA PRO A 203 -9.88 -0.49 -6.87
C PRO A 203 -8.56 0.22 -7.18
N TYR A 204 -8.49 1.00 -8.24
CA TYR A 204 -7.30 1.76 -8.65
C TYR A 204 -7.26 3.17 -8.07
N ASP A 205 -8.43 3.72 -7.70
CA ASP A 205 -8.50 5.01 -7.06
C ASP A 205 -7.92 4.91 -5.64
N PHE A 206 -7.41 6.02 -5.14
CA PHE A 206 -6.92 6.04 -3.76
C PHE A 206 -7.25 7.35 -3.08
N VAL A 207 -7.49 7.23 -1.79
CA VAL A 207 -7.90 8.32 -0.91
C VAL A 207 -6.79 8.57 0.10
N GLY A 208 -6.52 9.84 0.40
CA GLY A 208 -5.60 10.27 1.44
C GLY A 208 -6.17 11.39 2.29
N ARG A 209 -5.69 11.48 3.52
CA ARG A 209 -5.94 12.62 4.39
C ARG A 209 -4.80 13.62 4.22
N TYR A 210 -5.11 14.79 3.68
CA TYR A 210 -4.13 15.81 3.33
C TYR A 210 -3.81 16.73 4.51
N GLY A 211 -4.82 17.03 5.32
CA GLY A 211 -4.73 17.89 6.50
C GLY A 211 -5.81 17.53 7.52
N GLY A 212 -6.09 18.40 8.47
CA GLY A 212 -7.06 18.19 9.55
C GLY A 212 -8.39 17.61 9.08
N GLU A 213 -9.16 18.38 8.32
CA GLU A 213 -10.45 18.03 7.73
C GLU A 213 -10.40 17.93 6.19
N GLU A 214 -9.19 17.97 5.61
CA GLU A 214 -8.96 17.94 4.17
C GLU A 214 -8.59 16.53 3.70
N PHE A 215 -9.22 16.10 2.62
CA PHE A 215 -8.98 14.81 1.98
C PHE A 215 -8.73 14.97 0.49
N VAL A 216 -7.96 14.06 -0.04
CA VAL A 216 -7.61 13.99 -1.45
C VAL A 216 -8.02 12.64 -2.03
N VAL A 217 -8.48 12.64 -3.28
CA VAL A 217 -8.80 11.42 -4.03
C VAL A 217 -8.15 11.51 -5.40
N CYS A 218 -7.34 10.52 -5.72
CA CYS A 218 -6.74 10.38 -7.04
C CYS A 218 -7.54 9.36 -7.86
N LEU A 219 -7.83 9.71 -9.11
CA LEU A 219 -8.62 8.92 -10.05
C LEU A 219 -7.77 8.62 -11.30
N PRO A 220 -6.92 7.58 -11.27
CA PRO A 220 -6.17 7.16 -12.45
C PRO A 220 -7.10 6.76 -13.60
N GLY A 221 -6.80 7.18 -14.83
CA GLY A 221 -7.64 6.95 -16.00
C GLY A 221 -8.91 7.82 -16.06
N GLY A 222 -9.09 8.75 -15.11
CA GLY A 222 -10.23 9.67 -15.08
C GLY A 222 -9.89 11.03 -15.70
N ASP A 223 -10.68 11.48 -16.64
CA ASP A 223 -10.64 12.85 -17.16
C ASP A 223 -11.41 13.83 -16.25
N GLU A 224 -11.46 15.09 -16.61
CA GLU A 224 -12.14 16.14 -15.84
C GLU A 224 -13.63 15.88 -15.67
N ILE A 225 -14.30 15.41 -16.72
CA ILE A 225 -15.75 15.11 -16.69
C ILE A 225 -16.00 13.98 -15.69
N HIS A 226 -15.15 12.96 -15.73
CA HIS A 226 -15.21 11.85 -14.78
C HIS A 226 -14.92 12.32 -13.35
N GLY A 227 -13.87 13.10 -13.15
CA GLY A 227 -13.51 13.68 -11.84
C GLY A 227 -14.65 14.51 -11.24
N ARG A 228 -15.25 15.40 -12.03
CA ARG A 228 -16.43 16.18 -11.63
C ARG A 228 -17.62 15.30 -11.25
N SER A 229 -17.91 14.28 -12.07
CA SER A 229 -19.02 13.34 -11.81
C SER A 229 -18.82 12.57 -10.51
N VAL A 230 -17.60 12.10 -10.22
CA VAL A 230 -17.26 11.40 -8.98
C VAL A 230 -17.40 12.36 -7.79
N ALA A 231 -16.82 13.56 -7.87
CA ALA A 231 -16.89 14.57 -6.81
C ALA A 231 -18.36 14.94 -6.48
N GLU A 232 -19.21 15.12 -7.49
CA GLU A 232 -20.62 15.46 -7.26
C GLU A 232 -21.41 14.30 -6.62
N ARG A 233 -21.10 13.05 -6.96
CA ARG A 233 -21.68 11.89 -6.27
C ARG A 233 -21.26 11.82 -4.81
N MET A 234 -19.95 12.05 -4.53
CA MET A 234 -19.42 12.12 -3.17
C MET A 234 -20.09 13.22 -2.37
N ARG A 235 -20.18 14.44 -2.94
CA ARG A 235 -20.82 15.59 -2.31
C ARG A 235 -22.27 15.28 -1.90
N LYS A 236 -23.09 14.76 -2.82
CA LYS A 236 -24.49 14.40 -2.53
C LYS A 236 -24.62 13.38 -1.41
N LYS A 237 -23.75 12.38 -1.40
CA LYS A 237 -23.79 11.35 -0.35
C LYS A 237 -23.31 11.84 1.00
N VAL A 238 -22.37 12.76 1.02
CA VAL A 238 -21.95 13.44 2.25
C VAL A 238 -23.11 14.31 2.78
N GLU A 239 -23.79 15.06 1.93
CA GLU A 239 -24.95 15.89 2.32
C GLU A 239 -26.13 15.05 2.88
N GLU A 240 -26.36 13.85 2.33
CA GLU A 240 -27.36 12.90 2.82
C GLU A 240 -26.96 12.20 4.12
N MET A 241 -25.67 12.23 4.49
CA MET A 241 -25.14 11.49 5.63
C MET A 241 -25.61 12.06 6.96
N LYS A 242 -26.01 11.16 7.86
CA LYS A 242 -26.33 11.47 9.25
C LYS A 242 -25.40 10.66 10.15
N THR A 243 -24.51 11.33 10.84
CA THR A 243 -23.59 10.70 11.79
C THR A 243 -24.22 10.72 13.18
N LYS A 244 -24.61 9.56 13.73
CA LYS A 244 -25.10 9.43 15.10
C LYS A 244 -23.95 9.65 16.08
N LEU A 245 -24.15 10.51 17.06
CA LEU A 245 -23.14 10.76 18.09
C LEU A 245 -23.16 9.65 19.15
N PRO A 246 -21.97 9.29 19.70
CA PRO A 246 -21.88 8.33 20.80
C PRO A 246 -22.67 8.86 22.01
N ASN A 247 -23.37 7.97 22.71
CA ASN A 247 -24.13 8.27 23.94
C ASN A 247 -25.17 9.41 23.80
N SER A 248 -25.66 9.69 22.59
CA SER A 248 -26.65 10.72 22.32
C SER A 248 -27.66 10.24 21.28
N SER A 249 -28.93 10.72 21.42
CA SER A 249 -29.94 10.57 20.37
C SER A 249 -29.74 11.54 19.20
N GLN A 250 -28.76 12.43 19.29
CA GLN A 250 -28.51 13.46 18.27
C GLN A 250 -27.69 12.88 17.11
N SER A 251 -27.91 13.45 15.94
CA SER A 251 -27.11 13.19 14.76
C SER A 251 -26.57 14.49 14.16
N VAL A 252 -25.36 14.46 13.66
CA VAL A 252 -24.72 15.57 12.94
C VAL A 252 -24.90 15.34 11.45
N LYS A 253 -25.32 16.38 10.73
CA LYS A 253 -25.25 16.47 9.28
C LYS A 253 -24.09 17.35 8.91
N ILE A 254 -23.39 16.99 7.85
CA ILE A 254 -22.29 17.76 7.30
C ILE A 254 -22.48 18.00 5.81
N THR A 255 -21.78 18.99 5.31
CA THR A 255 -21.53 19.18 3.88
C THR A 255 -20.04 19.27 3.66
N ALA A 256 -19.60 19.17 2.43
CA ALA A 256 -18.21 19.36 2.05
C ALA A 256 -18.10 20.11 0.73
N SER A 257 -17.02 20.85 0.59
CA SER A 257 -16.64 21.56 -0.62
C SER A 257 -15.58 20.76 -1.38
N PHE A 258 -15.67 20.73 -2.70
CA PHE A 258 -14.83 19.90 -3.56
C PHE A 258 -14.19 20.74 -4.66
N GLY A 259 -12.86 20.64 -4.81
CA GLY A 259 -12.13 21.09 -5.98
C GLY A 259 -11.77 19.89 -6.85
N VAL A 260 -11.76 20.07 -8.16
CA VAL A 260 -11.34 19.06 -9.15
C VAL A 260 -10.34 19.66 -10.10
N ALA A 261 -9.25 18.96 -10.36
CA ALA A 261 -8.28 19.30 -11.40
C ALA A 261 -7.85 18.02 -12.13
N SER A 262 -7.60 18.11 -13.43
CA SER A 262 -7.12 17.00 -14.24
C SER A 262 -5.71 17.29 -14.74
N LEU A 263 -4.93 16.22 -14.93
CA LEU A 263 -3.58 16.27 -15.49
C LEU A 263 -3.64 16.87 -16.90
N HIS A 264 -2.85 17.90 -17.16
CA HIS A 264 -2.70 18.49 -18.48
C HIS A 264 -1.74 17.65 -19.32
N MET A 265 -2.29 16.95 -20.30
CA MET A 265 -1.48 16.16 -21.22
C MET A 265 -0.67 17.08 -22.15
N GLY A 266 0.64 16.75 -22.28
CA GLY A 266 1.55 17.53 -23.14
C GLY A 266 2.31 18.65 -22.43
N TYR A 267 2.12 18.86 -21.15
CA TYR A 267 2.89 19.77 -20.31
C TYR A 267 3.64 19.00 -19.23
N GLU A 268 4.79 19.54 -18.79
CA GLU A 268 5.47 19.04 -17.58
C GLU A 268 4.67 19.47 -16.35
N GLU A 269 3.74 18.62 -15.94
CA GLU A 269 2.97 18.87 -14.72
C GLU A 269 3.53 18.05 -13.57
N THR A 270 3.77 18.75 -12.45
CA THR A 270 4.26 18.15 -11.20
C THR A 270 3.10 17.90 -10.23
N VAL A 271 3.35 17.08 -9.21
CA VAL A 271 2.40 16.89 -8.10
C VAL A 271 2.00 18.22 -7.48
N ASP A 272 2.98 19.12 -7.25
CA ASP A 272 2.73 20.41 -6.60
C ASP A 272 1.88 21.33 -7.46
N SER A 273 2.09 21.34 -8.80
CA SER A 273 1.27 22.16 -9.71
C SER A 273 -0.18 21.67 -9.76
N LEU A 274 -0.40 20.35 -9.81
CA LEU A 274 -1.74 19.77 -9.82
C LEU A 274 -2.47 20.00 -8.49
N ILE A 275 -1.75 19.85 -7.35
CA ILE A 275 -2.29 20.16 -6.02
C ILE A 275 -2.68 21.63 -5.93
N LYS A 276 -1.86 22.54 -6.41
CA LYS A 276 -2.17 23.98 -6.38
C LYS A 276 -3.47 24.28 -7.17
N ARG A 277 -3.62 23.71 -8.35
CA ARG A 277 -4.81 23.91 -9.17
C ARG A 277 -6.08 23.37 -8.49
N VAL A 278 -6.01 22.20 -7.91
CA VAL A 278 -7.16 21.62 -7.20
C VAL A 278 -7.51 22.39 -5.93
N ASP A 279 -6.50 22.93 -5.23
CA ASP A 279 -6.71 23.78 -4.05
C ASP A 279 -7.41 25.10 -4.42
N GLU A 280 -6.98 25.76 -5.51
CA GLU A 280 -7.65 26.94 -6.04
C GLU A 280 -9.13 26.66 -6.39
N ALA A 281 -9.41 25.50 -6.98
CA ALA A 281 -10.79 25.09 -7.26
C ALA A 281 -11.60 24.83 -5.97
N MET A 282 -11.03 24.17 -4.98
CA MET A 282 -11.67 23.96 -3.67
C MET A 282 -11.91 25.29 -2.94
N TYR A 283 -10.98 26.22 -3.01
CA TYR A 283 -11.14 27.57 -2.46
C TYR A 283 -12.33 28.30 -3.11
N LYS A 284 -12.47 28.24 -4.45
CA LYS A 284 -13.65 28.76 -5.16
C LYS A 284 -14.94 28.12 -4.64
N ALA A 285 -14.95 26.78 -4.44
CA ALA A 285 -16.13 26.08 -3.91
C ALA A 285 -16.52 26.58 -2.51
N LYS A 286 -15.56 26.80 -1.62
CA LYS A 286 -15.79 27.40 -0.29
C LYS A 286 -16.30 28.83 -0.37
N HIS A 287 -15.77 29.63 -1.27
CA HIS A 287 -16.11 31.06 -1.41
C HIS A 287 -17.48 31.27 -2.03
N TYR A 288 -17.90 30.45 -2.98
CA TYR A 288 -19.19 30.54 -3.65
C TYR A 288 -20.37 29.97 -2.86
N GLY A 289 -20.19 29.64 -1.57
CA GLY A 289 -21.25 29.26 -0.66
C GLY A 289 -21.20 27.81 -0.18
N LYS A 290 -20.04 27.14 -0.35
CA LYS A 290 -19.80 25.75 0.14
C LYS A 290 -20.71 24.71 -0.50
N ASN A 291 -20.60 23.45 -0.04
CA ASN A 291 -21.43 22.32 -0.49
C ASN A 291 -21.54 22.21 -2.00
N ARG A 292 -20.44 22.31 -2.72
CA ARG A 292 -20.37 22.28 -4.18
C ARG A 292 -19.07 21.73 -4.70
N VAL A 293 -19.06 21.47 -6.00
CA VAL A 293 -17.89 21.09 -6.77
C VAL A 293 -17.51 22.26 -7.68
N CYS A 294 -16.22 22.65 -7.69
CA CYS A 294 -15.63 23.57 -8.67
C CYS A 294 -14.48 22.87 -9.39
N ILE A 295 -14.24 23.27 -10.64
CA ILE A 295 -13.14 22.75 -11.47
C ILE A 295 -12.05 23.81 -11.58
N SER A 296 -10.81 23.38 -11.76
CA SER A 296 -9.65 24.28 -11.80
C SER A 296 -9.68 25.28 -12.96
N ASP A 297 -10.27 24.90 -14.08
CA ASP A 297 -10.26 25.69 -15.32
C ASP A 297 -11.56 26.50 -15.55
N GLU A 298 -12.47 26.48 -14.57
CA GLU A 298 -13.61 27.40 -14.44
C GLU A 298 -13.24 28.54 -13.47
#